data_d1c6d47084314fe1a914ea9119ca8def
#
_entry.id   d1c6d47084314fe1a914ea9119ca8def
#
_cell.length_a   1.000
_cell.length_b   1.000
_cell.length_c   1.000
_cell.angle_alpha   90.00
_cell.angle_beta   90.00
_cell.angle_gamma   90.00
#
_symmetry.space_group_name_H-M   'P 1'
#
loop_
_entity.id
_entity.type
_entity.pdbx_description
1 polymer ?
#
loop_
_entity_poly.entity_id
_entity_poly.type
_entity_poly.pdbx_seq_one_letter_code
_entity_poly.pdbx_strand_id
1 'polypeptide(L)'
;MKYEDPNATQVEGSSSISIPVKQDARFEISDFEISPQSVAVGEEANVMCSLYNLGRIKLYNVKATFEGKNIKKSEVFIGNIESGATGSIDAMLEGKKISNGPAKVTMTLSYEDESGNISTTTKDLNLEVTEKVDDDDAAASDMPEETQKSFPVIPVVIAAVVIAVVAAVVILKKRKKKQLAEIEEEELLDELERSSEDEHQ
;
A
#
# COMPACT_ATOMS: atom_id res chain seq x y z
N MET A 1 -51.75 26.00 18.50
CA MET A 1 -52.59 26.25 19.68
C MET A 1 -53.69 27.23 19.25
N LYS A 2 -54.93 26.86 19.43
CA LYS A 2 -56.09 27.76 19.16
C LYS A 2 -56.64 28.23 20.50
N TYR A 3 -56.82 29.50 20.62
CA TYR A 3 -57.43 30.10 21.83
C TYR A 3 -58.34 31.27 21.44
N GLU A 4 -59.24 31.61 22.28
CA GLU A 4 -60.13 32.79 22.11
C GLU A 4 -59.55 33.97 22.90
N ASP A 5 -59.52 35.12 22.25
CA ASP A 5 -59.25 36.39 22.93
C ASP A 5 -60.44 36.88 23.79
N PRO A 6 -60.25 37.89 24.60
CA PRO A 6 -61.35 38.43 25.42
C PRO A 6 -62.61 38.94 24.65
N ASN A 7 -62.49 39.09 23.33
CA ASN A 7 -63.57 39.48 22.42
C ASN A 7 -64.20 38.29 21.69
N ALA A 8 -63.97 37.05 22.17
CA ALA A 8 -64.43 35.80 21.55
C ALA A 8 -64.01 35.60 20.12
N THR A 9 -62.82 36.17 19.72
CA THR A 9 -62.20 35.96 18.41
C THR A 9 -61.25 34.82 18.52
N GLN A 10 -61.32 33.83 17.59
CA GLN A 10 -60.40 32.74 17.55
C GLN A 10 -59.03 33.21 17.02
N VAL A 11 -58.03 33.03 17.83
CA VAL A 11 -56.59 33.32 17.49
C VAL A 11 -55.79 32.03 17.45
N GLU A 12 -54.94 31.88 16.41
CA GLU A 12 -54.04 30.81 16.31
C GLU A 12 -52.59 31.27 16.66
N GLY A 13 -52.04 30.66 17.67
CA GLY A 13 -50.65 30.86 18.05
C GLY A 13 -49.81 29.60 17.76
N SER A 14 -48.65 29.74 17.11
CA SER A 14 -47.68 28.70 16.97
C SER A 14 -46.42 29.07 17.73
N SER A 15 -45.81 28.10 18.41
CA SER A 15 -44.49 28.23 18.98
C SER A 15 -43.67 27.01 18.58
N SER A 16 -42.40 27.22 18.30
CA SER A 16 -41.43 26.14 18.01
C SER A 16 -40.43 26.05 19.15
N ILE A 17 -40.12 24.83 19.53
CA ILE A 17 -39.02 24.54 20.44
C ILE A 17 -37.93 23.82 19.65
N SER A 18 -36.68 24.27 19.73
CA SER A 18 -35.54 23.61 19.15
C SER A 18 -34.80 22.85 20.25
N ILE A 19 -34.65 21.55 20.07
CA ILE A 19 -33.89 20.69 20.98
C ILE A 19 -32.59 20.35 20.28
N PRO A 20 -31.43 20.84 20.75
CA PRO A 20 -30.13 20.46 20.18
C PRO A 20 -29.85 18.98 20.47
N VAL A 21 -29.59 18.20 19.42
CA VAL A 21 -29.16 16.81 19.52
C VAL A 21 -27.68 16.76 19.23
N LYS A 22 -26.88 16.47 20.25
CA LYS A 22 -25.42 16.22 20.09
C LYS A 22 -25.21 14.76 19.71
N GLN A 23 -24.41 14.53 18.70
CA GLN A 23 -23.94 13.20 18.32
C GLN A 23 -22.47 13.06 18.70
N ASP A 24 -22.10 11.92 19.28
CA ASP A 24 -20.72 11.61 19.59
C ASP A 24 -20.02 11.00 18.35
N ALA A 25 -18.71 11.25 18.24
CA ALA A 25 -17.88 10.64 17.23
C ALA A 25 -17.81 9.11 17.44
N ARG A 26 -17.95 8.36 16.35
CA ARG A 26 -17.77 6.92 16.33
C ARG A 26 -16.86 6.54 15.20
N PHE A 27 -15.70 6.00 15.50
CA PHE A 27 -14.71 5.62 14.52
C PHE A 27 -13.95 4.38 14.97
N GLU A 28 -13.24 3.76 14.05
CA GLU A 28 -12.37 2.61 14.25
C GLU A 28 -11.02 2.86 13.61
N ILE A 29 -9.95 2.43 14.27
CA ILE A 29 -8.59 2.49 13.75
C ILE A 29 -8.17 1.06 13.44
N SER A 30 -7.81 0.78 12.18
CA SER A 30 -7.29 -0.52 11.75
C SER A 30 -6.01 -0.90 12.51
N ASP A 31 -5.58 -2.13 12.36
CA ASP A 31 -4.25 -2.51 12.83
C ASP A 31 -3.16 -1.79 12.08
N PHE A 32 -1.99 -1.68 12.71
CA PHE A 32 -0.82 -1.04 12.13
C PHE A 32 -0.10 -2.00 11.19
N GLU A 33 0.22 -1.51 10.00
CA GLU A 33 1.19 -2.10 9.08
C GLU A 33 2.51 -1.37 9.26
N ILE A 34 3.57 -2.10 9.66
CA ILE A 34 4.88 -1.53 10.00
C ILE A 34 5.94 -2.18 9.13
N SER A 35 6.68 -1.38 8.39
CA SER A 35 7.72 -1.86 7.49
C SER A 35 8.94 -0.91 7.47
N PRO A 36 10.14 -1.40 7.83
CA PRO A 36 10.42 -2.67 8.50
C PRO A 36 9.94 -2.68 9.96
N GLN A 37 9.82 -3.85 10.59
CA GLN A 37 9.43 -3.99 12.00
C GLN A 37 10.57 -3.66 12.99
N SER A 38 11.79 -3.51 12.47
CA SER A 38 12.98 -3.14 13.21
C SER A 38 13.79 -2.16 12.38
N VAL A 39 14.30 -1.09 13.00
CA VAL A 39 15.11 -0.06 12.35
C VAL A 39 16.36 0.21 13.16
N ALA A 40 17.45 0.60 12.52
CA ALA A 40 18.63 1.09 13.22
C ALA A 40 18.43 2.53 13.71
N VAL A 41 19.25 2.96 14.67
CA VAL A 41 19.27 4.37 15.09
C VAL A 41 19.57 5.28 13.90
N GLY A 42 18.68 6.24 13.63
CA GLY A 42 18.75 7.17 12.49
C GLY A 42 18.05 6.68 11.23
N GLU A 43 17.54 5.45 11.20
CA GLU A 43 16.74 4.91 10.12
C GLU A 43 15.24 5.04 10.43
N GLU A 44 14.41 4.87 9.39
CA GLU A 44 12.97 5.08 9.48
C GLU A 44 12.18 3.81 9.16
N ALA A 45 11.10 3.59 9.91
CA ALA A 45 10.04 2.65 9.58
C ALA A 45 8.81 3.41 9.06
N ASN A 46 8.20 2.90 8.01
CA ASN A 46 6.88 3.34 7.58
C ASN A 46 5.81 2.65 8.43
N VAL A 47 4.89 3.43 8.99
CA VAL A 47 3.76 2.96 9.79
C VAL A 47 2.47 3.46 9.16
N MET A 48 1.66 2.52 8.71
CA MET A 48 0.37 2.80 8.09
C MET A 48 -0.79 2.23 8.89
N CYS A 49 -1.90 2.96 8.92
CA CYS A 49 -3.19 2.45 9.36
C CYS A 49 -4.34 3.27 8.75
N SER A 50 -5.55 2.77 8.85
CA SER A 50 -6.76 3.43 8.38
C SER A 50 -7.63 3.87 9.56
N LEU A 51 -8.25 5.04 9.42
CA LEU A 51 -9.26 5.56 10.33
C LEU A 51 -10.61 5.55 9.63
N TYR A 52 -11.53 4.71 10.07
CA TYR A 52 -12.88 4.60 9.54
C TYR A 52 -13.83 5.46 10.35
N ASN A 53 -14.40 6.52 9.76
CA ASN A 53 -15.44 7.30 10.43
C ASN A 53 -16.81 6.58 10.31
N LEU A 54 -17.15 5.78 11.30
CA LEU A 54 -18.39 5.02 11.37
C LEU A 54 -19.55 5.84 11.99
N GLY A 55 -19.27 7.09 12.36
CA GLY A 55 -20.23 8.03 12.93
C GLY A 55 -21.02 8.78 11.88
N ARG A 56 -21.93 9.66 12.35
CA ARG A 56 -22.71 10.54 11.48
C ARG A 56 -22.18 11.96 11.43
N ILE A 57 -21.19 12.28 12.27
CA ILE A 57 -20.55 13.58 12.29
C ILE A 57 -19.26 13.53 11.47
N LYS A 58 -18.89 14.66 10.91
CA LYS A 58 -17.59 14.87 10.28
C LYS A 58 -16.53 15.05 11.36
N LEU A 59 -15.37 14.45 11.16
CA LEU A 59 -14.19 14.67 11.99
C LEU A 59 -13.36 15.77 11.33
N TYR A 60 -13.10 16.84 12.03
CA TYR A 60 -12.30 17.96 11.54
C TYR A 60 -10.87 17.91 12.07
N ASN A 61 -9.92 18.42 11.30
CA ASN A 61 -8.54 18.64 11.70
C ASN A 61 -7.90 17.39 12.31
N VAL A 62 -8.20 16.23 11.74
CA VAL A 62 -7.69 14.95 12.24
C VAL A 62 -6.19 14.91 12.11
N LYS A 63 -5.52 14.57 13.21
CA LYS A 63 -4.06 14.51 13.31
C LYS A 63 -3.63 13.30 14.14
N ALA A 64 -2.59 12.60 13.69
CA ALA A 64 -1.95 11.52 14.43
C ALA A 64 -0.56 11.96 14.89
N THR A 65 -0.27 11.77 16.18
CA THR A 65 1.05 12.04 16.77
C THR A 65 1.62 10.75 17.33
N PHE A 66 2.84 10.41 16.95
CA PHE A 66 3.55 9.21 17.42
C PHE A 66 4.65 9.61 18.39
N GLU A 67 4.63 9.01 19.59
CA GLU A 67 5.60 9.28 20.64
C GLU A 67 6.08 7.97 21.28
N GLY A 68 7.37 7.89 21.55
CA GLY A 68 8.02 6.77 22.19
C GLY A 68 9.41 7.13 22.70
N LYS A 69 9.92 6.37 23.67
CA LYS A 69 11.26 6.63 24.26
C LYS A 69 12.40 6.40 23.26
N ASN A 70 12.17 5.50 22.29
CA ASN A 70 13.17 4.99 21.37
C ASN A 70 13.05 5.57 19.96
N ILE A 71 12.03 6.39 19.70
CA ILE A 71 11.80 7.03 18.43
C ILE A 71 11.84 8.55 18.56
N LYS A 72 12.02 9.25 17.45
CA LYS A 72 11.72 10.68 17.35
C LYS A 72 10.20 10.86 17.26
N LYS A 73 9.70 11.95 17.89
CA LYS A 73 8.29 12.33 17.75
C LYS A 73 7.99 12.61 16.28
N SER A 74 6.92 12.00 15.77
CA SER A 74 6.41 12.18 14.42
C SER A 74 4.94 12.63 14.47
N GLU A 75 4.53 13.45 13.53
CA GLU A 75 3.18 13.99 13.45
C GLU A 75 2.70 13.98 12.00
N VAL A 76 1.47 13.52 11.78
CA VAL A 76 0.83 13.44 10.47
C VAL A 76 -0.53 14.11 10.54
N PHE A 77 -0.78 15.06 9.63
CA PHE A 77 -2.08 15.69 9.47
C PHE A 77 -2.88 14.97 8.38
N ILE A 78 -4.04 14.44 8.74
CA ILE A 78 -4.92 13.67 7.86
C ILE A 78 -5.98 14.59 7.21
N GLY A 79 -6.38 15.64 7.91
CA GLY A 79 -7.39 16.57 7.46
C GLY A 79 -8.79 16.21 7.95
N ASN A 80 -9.80 16.48 7.13
CA ASN A 80 -11.18 16.25 7.49
C ASN A 80 -11.67 14.91 6.96
N ILE A 81 -12.41 14.16 7.78
CA ILE A 81 -12.98 12.86 7.41
C ILE A 81 -14.50 12.93 7.53
N GLU A 82 -15.18 12.82 6.39
CA GLU A 82 -16.64 12.83 6.31
C GLU A 82 -17.26 11.60 6.99
N SER A 83 -18.55 11.67 7.31
CA SER A 83 -19.33 10.52 7.78
C SER A 83 -19.26 9.37 6.77
N GLY A 84 -18.91 8.17 7.23
CA GLY A 84 -18.75 6.98 6.40
C GLY A 84 -17.48 6.94 5.55
N ALA A 85 -16.62 7.97 5.63
CA ALA A 85 -15.34 8.00 4.90
C ALA A 85 -14.20 7.37 5.69
N THR A 86 -13.10 7.10 4.97
CA THR A 86 -11.86 6.57 5.53
C THR A 86 -10.75 7.59 5.37
N GLY A 87 -9.98 7.82 6.44
CA GLY A 87 -8.71 8.54 6.41
C GLY A 87 -7.54 7.57 6.45
N SER A 88 -6.49 7.85 5.68
CA SER A 88 -5.23 7.10 5.74
C SER A 88 -4.22 7.83 6.63
N ILE A 89 -3.59 7.09 7.52
CA ILE A 89 -2.50 7.55 8.37
C ILE A 89 -1.25 6.85 7.85
N ASP A 90 -0.28 7.64 7.41
CA ASP A 90 1.01 7.18 6.85
C ASP A 90 2.11 8.02 7.50
N ALA A 91 2.93 7.40 8.34
CA ALA A 91 3.93 8.06 9.16
C ALA A 91 5.29 7.39 9.03
N MET A 92 6.34 8.20 8.93
CA MET A 92 7.72 7.74 9.05
C MET A 92 8.19 7.94 10.48
N LEU A 93 8.62 6.84 11.12
CA LEU A 93 9.11 6.82 12.50
C LEU A 93 10.61 6.56 12.53
N GLU A 94 11.39 7.58 12.88
CA GLU A 94 12.85 7.48 12.98
C GLU A 94 13.29 6.92 14.33
N GLY A 95 14.15 5.89 14.31
CA GLY A 95 14.82 5.34 15.48
C GLY A 95 15.76 6.36 16.12
N LYS A 96 15.57 6.64 17.42
CA LYS A 96 16.38 7.62 18.17
C LYS A 96 17.36 6.96 19.13
N LYS A 97 16.98 5.86 19.75
CA LYS A 97 17.76 5.18 20.77
C LYS A 97 17.47 3.69 20.75
N ILE A 98 18.50 2.87 20.87
CA ILE A 98 18.42 1.41 20.91
C ILE A 98 17.40 0.96 21.99
N SER A 99 16.61 -0.05 21.62
CA SER A 99 15.67 -0.72 22.52
C SER A 99 16.12 -2.16 22.80
N ASN A 100 15.72 -2.70 23.94
CA ASN A 100 15.94 -4.11 24.26
C ASN A 100 14.74 -4.93 23.75
N GLY A 101 14.70 -5.17 22.42
CA GLY A 101 13.55 -5.75 21.73
C GLY A 101 12.46 -4.71 21.40
N PRO A 102 11.24 -5.17 21.02
CA PRO A 102 10.14 -4.30 20.61
C PRO A 102 9.79 -3.27 21.70
N ALA A 103 9.90 -1.99 21.36
CA ALA A 103 9.61 -0.88 22.26
C ALA A 103 8.24 -0.28 21.96
N LYS A 104 7.52 0.09 23.00
CA LYS A 104 6.20 0.71 22.90
C LYS A 104 6.28 2.10 22.30
N VAL A 105 5.47 2.33 21.27
CA VAL A 105 5.17 3.62 20.68
C VAL A 105 3.67 3.87 20.83
N THR A 106 3.30 5.05 21.25
CA THR A 106 1.90 5.45 21.40
C THR A 106 1.53 6.42 20.29
N MET A 107 0.54 6.06 19.49
CA MET A 107 -0.12 6.97 18.58
C MET A 107 -1.25 7.67 19.32
N THR A 108 -1.25 9.00 19.32
CA THR A 108 -2.36 9.84 19.80
C THR A 108 -3.07 10.43 18.58
N LEU A 109 -4.31 10.04 18.36
CA LEU A 109 -5.19 10.63 17.37
C LEU A 109 -5.96 11.78 18.00
N SER A 110 -5.92 12.97 17.41
CA SER A 110 -6.74 14.12 17.80
C SER A 110 -7.65 14.53 16.66
N TYR A 111 -8.85 14.98 16.98
CA TYR A 111 -9.83 15.51 16.02
C TYR A 111 -10.70 16.56 16.69
N GLU A 112 -11.34 17.39 15.89
CA GLU A 112 -12.30 18.40 16.34
C GLU A 112 -13.72 18.01 15.90
N ASP A 113 -14.72 18.37 16.73
CA ASP A 113 -16.13 18.31 16.34
C ASP A 113 -16.55 19.60 15.60
N GLU A 114 -17.82 19.67 15.15
CA GLU A 114 -18.37 20.86 14.47
C GLU A 114 -18.34 22.13 15.33
N SER A 115 -18.22 21.99 16.64
CA SER A 115 -18.14 23.10 17.60
C SER A 115 -16.70 23.51 17.88
N GLY A 116 -15.70 22.83 17.30
CA GLY A 116 -14.28 23.06 17.53
C GLY A 116 -13.76 22.45 18.82
N ASN A 117 -14.51 21.56 19.48
CA ASN A 117 -14.00 20.86 20.66
C ASN A 117 -13.04 19.76 20.24
N ILE A 118 -11.85 19.75 20.84
CA ILE A 118 -10.81 18.75 20.57
C ILE A 118 -11.06 17.51 21.42
N SER A 119 -11.03 16.37 20.78
CA SER A 119 -11.05 15.05 21.41
C SER A 119 -9.82 14.25 21.00
N THR A 120 -9.34 13.37 21.89
CA THR A 120 -8.17 12.53 21.65
C THR A 120 -8.44 11.07 21.96
N THR A 121 -7.80 10.17 21.24
CA THR A 121 -7.75 8.73 21.55
C THR A 121 -6.34 8.21 21.30
N THR A 122 -5.98 7.10 21.92
CA THR A 122 -4.64 6.52 21.78
C THR A 122 -4.71 5.08 21.32
N LYS A 123 -3.74 4.67 20.51
CA LYS A 123 -3.49 3.27 20.13
C LYS A 123 -1.99 2.99 20.18
N ASP A 124 -1.61 1.86 20.78
CA ASP A 124 -0.19 1.50 20.93
C ASP A 124 0.26 0.58 19.80
N LEU A 125 1.52 0.72 19.43
CA LEU A 125 2.25 -0.18 18.53
C LEU A 125 3.64 -0.48 19.12
N ASN A 126 4.33 -1.46 18.54
CA ASN A 126 5.69 -1.82 18.93
C ASN A 126 6.62 -1.66 17.75
N LEU A 127 7.78 -1.01 17.98
CA LEU A 127 8.84 -0.88 17.00
C LEU A 127 10.18 -1.17 17.70
N GLU A 128 10.99 -2.04 17.11
CA GLU A 128 12.32 -2.32 17.62
C GLU A 128 13.32 -1.34 17.01
N VAL A 129 14.21 -0.80 17.86
CA VAL A 129 15.31 0.07 17.41
C VAL A 129 16.63 -0.60 17.78
N THR A 130 17.41 -0.96 16.75
CA THR A 130 18.69 -1.64 16.88
C THR A 130 19.86 -0.67 16.73
N GLU A 131 21.07 -1.17 17.01
CA GLU A 131 22.30 -0.44 16.73
C GLU A 131 22.51 -0.33 15.19
N LYS A 132 23.03 0.80 14.75
CA LYS A 132 23.45 0.96 13.37
C LYS A 132 24.71 0.13 13.14
N VAL A 133 24.64 -0.87 12.29
CA VAL A 133 25.82 -1.60 11.83
C VAL A 133 26.47 -0.76 10.74
N ASP A 134 27.58 -0.10 11.05
CA ASP A 134 28.39 0.55 10.01
C ASP A 134 29.07 -0.55 9.22
N ASP A 135 28.78 -0.66 7.92
CA ASP A 135 29.37 -1.64 6.99
C ASP A 135 30.90 -1.43 6.76
N ASP A 136 31.53 -0.52 7.50
CA ASP A 136 32.97 -0.22 7.39
C ASP A 136 33.87 -1.23 8.13
N ASP A 137 33.33 -2.15 8.94
CA ASP A 137 34.11 -3.19 9.66
C ASP A 137 34.08 -4.58 8.96
N ALA A 138 33.81 -4.64 7.64
CA ALA A 138 34.00 -5.84 6.84
C ALA A 138 35.47 -6.06 6.43
N ALA A 139 36.44 -5.65 7.26
CA ALA A 139 37.84 -5.99 7.12
C ALA A 139 38.37 -6.65 8.40
N ALA A 140 38.62 -7.95 8.28
CA ALA A 140 39.36 -8.80 9.21
C ALA A 140 38.62 -9.35 10.43
N SER A 141 37.81 -10.37 10.26
CA SER A 141 37.79 -11.49 11.19
C SER A 141 38.17 -12.78 10.43
N ASP A 142 39.36 -13.19 10.73
CA ASP A 142 40.00 -14.47 10.43
C ASP A 142 39.07 -15.61 10.87
N MET A 143 38.35 -16.23 9.93
CA MET A 143 37.66 -17.50 10.14
C MET A 143 38.33 -18.58 9.34
N PRO A 144 38.57 -19.78 9.88
CA PRO A 144 39.21 -20.88 9.16
C PRO A 144 38.39 -21.25 7.94
N GLU A 145 39.08 -21.33 6.81
CA GLU A 145 38.61 -21.75 5.51
C GLU A 145 38.04 -23.18 5.56
N GLU A 146 36.73 -23.35 5.72
CA GLU A 146 36.08 -24.56 5.21
C GLU A 146 35.65 -24.31 3.78
N THR A 147 36.42 -24.91 2.87
CA THR A 147 36.20 -24.90 1.43
C THR A 147 34.85 -25.52 1.06
N GLN A 148 33.79 -24.74 1.04
CA GLN A 148 32.61 -25.04 0.24
C GLN A 148 32.72 -24.27 -1.09
N LYS A 149 33.11 -24.98 -2.15
CA LYS A 149 33.00 -24.51 -3.53
C LYS A 149 31.54 -24.23 -3.86
N SER A 150 31.07 -23.02 -3.62
CA SER A 150 29.81 -22.56 -4.16
C SER A 150 29.99 -22.30 -5.66
N PHE A 151 29.47 -23.21 -6.49
CA PHE A 151 29.34 -22.95 -7.90
C PHE A 151 28.47 -21.72 -8.11
N PRO A 152 28.86 -20.74 -8.93
CA PRO A 152 28.05 -19.56 -9.21
C PRO A 152 26.81 -19.99 -10.01
N VAL A 153 25.71 -20.27 -9.31
CA VAL A 153 24.47 -20.80 -9.92
C VAL A 153 23.81 -19.75 -10.82
N ILE A 154 23.97 -18.47 -10.48
CA ILE A 154 23.31 -17.36 -11.20
C ILE A 154 23.80 -17.23 -12.67
N PRO A 155 25.11 -17.20 -13.00
CA PRO A 155 25.56 -17.12 -14.39
C PRO A 155 25.24 -18.39 -15.20
N VAL A 156 25.16 -19.57 -14.55
CA VAL A 156 24.82 -20.83 -15.23
C VAL A 156 23.33 -20.83 -15.64
N VAL A 157 22.44 -20.33 -14.78
CA VAL A 157 21.00 -20.21 -15.10
C VAL A 157 20.77 -19.22 -16.24
N ILE A 158 21.46 -18.09 -16.23
CA ILE A 158 21.37 -17.08 -17.31
C ILE A 158 21.86 -17.66 -18.64
N ALA A 159 22.98 -18.37 -18.63
CA ALA A 159 23.52 -19.03 -19.85
C ALA A 159 22.55 -20.08 -20.40
N ALA A 160 21.89 -20.88 -19.53
CA ALA A 160 20.93 -21.89 -19.95
C ALA A 160 19.67 -21.26 -20.60
N VAL A 161 19.18 -20.15 -20.05
CA VAL A 161 18.03 -19.41 -20.61
C VAL A 161 18.37 -18.81 -21.98
N VAL A 162 19.55 -18.22 -22.14
CA VAL A 162 20.01 -17.68 -23.44
C VAL A 162 20.11 -18.78 -24.49
N ILE A 163 20.68 -19.93 -24.15
CA ILE A 163 20.78 -21.07 -25.07
C ILE A 163 19.37 -21.58 -25.47
N ALA A 164 18.43 -21.66 -24.53
CA ALA A 164 17.05 -22.07 -24.82
C ALA A 164 16.34 -21.11 -25.77
N VAL A 165 16.51 -19.80 -25.59
CA VAL A 165 15.93 -18.79 -26.48
C VAL A 165 16.53 -18.86 -27.88
N VAL A 166 17.85 -19.00 -28.00
CA VAL A 166 18.51 -19.14 -29.29
C VAL A 166 18.07 -20.41 -30.02
N ALA A 167 17.98 -21.54 -29.30
CA ALA A 167 17.46 -22.79 -29.88
C ALA A 167 16.01 -22.65 -30.36
N ALA A 168 15.14 -22.00 -29.59
CA ALA A 168 13.76 -21.75 -29.99
C ALA A 168 13.68 -20.88 -31.27
N VAL A 169 14.47 -19.82 -31.37
CA VAL A 169 14.52 -18.96 -32.57
C VAL A 169 15.02 -19.74 -33.79
N VAL A 170 16.03 -20.61 -33.65
CA VAL A 170 16.55 -21.45 -34.75
C VAL A 170 15.50 -22.46 -35.21
N ILE A 171 14.78 -23.09 -34.26
CA ILE A 171 13.69 -24.03 -34.60
C ILE A 171 12.54 -23.33 -35.34
N LEU A 172 12.14 -22.16 -34.89
CA LEU A 172 11.09 -21.36 -35.53
C LEU A 172 11.50 -20.91 -36.93
N LYS A 173 12.76 -20.50 -37.13
CA LYS A 173 13.30 -20.17 -38.47
C LYS A 173 13.33 -21.37 -39.39
N LYS A 174 13.76 -22.56 -38.88
CA LYS A 174 13.75 -23.80 -39.68
C LYS A 174 12.35 -24.24 -40.06
N ARG A 175 11.35 -24.10 -39.15
CA ARG A 175 9.94 -24.42 -39.44
C ARG A 175 9.36 -23.48 -40.49
N LYS A 176 9.61 -22.16 -40.42
CA LYS A 176 9.18 -21.20 -41.46
C LYS A 176 9.80 -21.49 -42.81
N LYS A 177 11.09 -21.88 -42.84
CA LYS A 177 11.76 -22.23 -44.12
C LYS A 177 11.21 -23.51 -44.76
N LYS A 178 10.74 -24.47 -43.94
CA LYS A 178 10.13 -25.70 -44.42
C LYS A 178 8.72 -25.44 -44.97
N GLN A 179 7.93 -24.59 -44.33
CA GLN A 179 6.61 -24.18 -44.83
C GLN A 179 6.68 -23.39 -46.11
N LEU A 180 7.67 -22.50 -46.29
CA LEU A 180 7.89 -21.77 -47.53
C LEU A 180 8.28 -22.72 -48.69
N ALA A 181 9.10 -23.72 -48.44
CA ALA A 181 9.48 -24.69 -49.47
C ALA A 181 8.34 -25.61 -49.88
N GLU A 182 7.45 -25.99 -48.92
CA GLU A 182 6.22 -26.76 -49.21
C GLU A 182 5.22 -25.94 -50.07
N ILE A 183 5.07 -24.65 -49.83
CA ILE A 183 4.21 -23.76 -50.63
C ILE A 183 4.76 -23.55 -52.05
N GLU A 184 6.09 -23.37 -52.22
CA GLU A 184 6.74 -23.29 -53.52
C GLU A 184 6.57 -24.58 -54.36
N GLU A 185 6.64 -25.78 -53.72
CA GLU A 185 6.43 -27.06 -54.40
C GLU A 185 4.96 -27.24 -54.82
N GLU A 186 3.97 -26.85 -53.99
CA GLU A 186 2.57 -26.89 -54.33
C GLU A 186 2.24 -25.93 -55.49
N GLU A 187 2.80 -24.71 -55.50
CA GLU A 187 2.58 -23.73 -56.56
C GLU A 187 3.18 -24.18 -57.90
N LEU A 188 4.36 -24.85 -57.87
CA LEU A 188 4.99 -25.42 -59.08
C LEU A 188 4.16 -26.61 -59.65
N LEU A 189 3.57 -27.43 -58.79
CA LEU A 189 2.72 -28.56 -59.24
C LEU A 189 1.41 -28.05 -59.85
N ASP A 190 0.79 -27.02 -59.31
CA ASP A 190 -0.43 -26.38 -59.86
C ASP A 190 -0.14 -25.72 -61.21
N GLU A 191 1.04 -25.11 -61.39
CA GLU A 191 1.44 -24.50 -62.65
C GLU A 191 1.72 -25.55 -63.76
N LEU A 192 2.29 -26.70 -63.38
CA LEU A 192 2.51 -27.84 -64.29
C LEU A 192 1.20 -28.53 -64.70
N GLU A 193 0.24 -28.69 -63.81
CA GLU A 193 -1.08 -29.24 -64.10
C GLU A 193 -1.88 -28.32 -65.06
N ARG A 194 -1.82 -27.01 -64.85
CA ARG A 194 -2.47 -26.02 -65.69
C ARG A 194 -1.88 -25.92 -67.07
N SER A 195 -0.56 -26.09 -67.24
CA SER A 195 0.09 -26.11 -68.53
C SER A 195 -0.20 -27.38 -69.34
N SER A 196 -0.47 -28.52 -68.68
CA SER A 196 -0.85 -29.77 -69.35
C SER A 196 -2.29 -29.83 -69.84
N GLU A 197 -3.21 -29.02 -69.27
CA GLU A 197 -4.59 -28.90 -69.76
C GLU A 197 -4.72 -28.02 -71.00
N ASP A 198 -3.80 -27.05 -71.20
CA ASP A 198 -3.78 -26.16 -72.36
C ASP A 198 -3.22 -26.82 -73.65
N GLU A 199 -2.55 -27.95 -73.61
CA GLU A 199 -2.03 -28.69 -74.77
C GLU A 199 -3.03 -29.70 -75.35
N HIS A 200 -4.22 -29.84 -74.78
CA HIS A 200 -5.26 -30.80 -75.27
C HIS A 200 -6.56 -30.13 -75.79
N GLN A 201 -6.50 -28.86 -76.26
CA GLN A 201 -7.59 -28.26 -77.00
C GLN A 201 -7.22 -28.03 -78.48
#